data_3e177cdbf6a2456d08f55e7513cebf54
#
_entry.id   3e177cdbf6a2456d08f55e7513cebf54
#
_cell.length_a   1.000
_cell.length_b   1.000
_cell.length_c   1.000
_cell.angle_alpha   90.00
_cell.angle_beta   90.00
_cell.angle_gamma   90.00
#
_symmetry.space_group_name_H-M   'P 1'
#
loop_
_entity.id
_entity.type
_entity.pdbx_description
1 polymer ?
#
loop_
_entity_poly.entity_id
_entity_poly.type
_entity_poly.pdbx_seq_one_letter_code
_entity_poly.pdbx_strand_id
1 'polypeptide(L)' 'MVDMGVLIGTFRRFGQYGPAYEVIGPGSPGRRGEARMRVRLIETGEEAEHGLEHVLVDPVEN' A
#
# COMPACT_ATOMS: atom_id res chain seq x y z
N MET A 1 0.90 -16.38 -7.69
CA MET A 1 1.05 -15.87 -6.32
C MET A 1 1.76 -14.52 -6.36
N VAL A 2 1.27 -13.57 -5.60
CA VAL A 2 1.90 -12.25 -5.51
C VAL A 2 3.07 -12.32 -4.52
N ASP A 3 4.23 -11.85 -4.96
CA ASP A 3 5.37 -11.67 -4.08
C ASP A 3 5.29 -10.28 -3.46
N MET A 4 4.87 -10.21 -2.21
CA MET A 4 4.69 -8.94 -1.51
C MET A 4 5.99 -8.16 -1.39
N GLY A 5 7.14 -8.85 -1.39
CA GLY A 5 8.44 -8.20 -1.34
C GLY A 5 8.70 -7.30 -2.53
N VAL A 6 8.13 -7.63 -3.69
CA VAL A 6 8.27 -6.81 -4.90
C VAL A 6 7.55 -5.48 -4.76
N LEU A 7 6.52 -5.42 -3.93
CA LEU A 7 5.73 -4.20 -3.73
C LEU A 7 6.42 -3.21 -2.79
N ILE A 8 7.27 -3.69 -1.89
CA ILE A 8 7.92 -2.85 -0.89
C ILE A 8 8.86 -1.87 -1.58
N GLY A 9 8.76 -0.60 -1.24
CA GLY A 9 9.55 0.45 -1.85
C GLY A 9 8.89 1.07 -3.08
N THR A 10 7.74 0.58 -3.51
CA THR A 10 7.02 1.19 -4.63
C THR A 10 6.16 2.34 -4.14
N PHE A 11 5.99 3.35 -5.01
CA PHE A 11 5.16 4.52 -4.75
C PHE A 11 3.89 4.40 -5.57
N ARG A 12 2.76 4.61 -4.92
CA ARG A 12 1.44 4.48 -5.54
C ARG A 12 0.55 5.62 -5.08
N ARG A 13 -0.66 5.66 -5.61
CA ARG A 13 -1.63 6.69 -5.28
C ARG A 13 -2.94 6.02 -4.87
N PHE A 14 -3.61 6.55 -3.85
CA PHE A 14 -4.92 6.02 -3.44
C PHE A 14 -5.93 6.34 -4.51
N GLY A 15 -6.19 5.36 -5.38
CA GLY A 15 -7.05 5.57 -6.53
C GLY A 15 -6.43 6.60 -7.48
N GLN A 16 -7.23 7.04 -8.43
CA GLN A 16 -6.73 7.92 -9.49
C GLN A 16 -6.39 9.32 -9.01
N TYR A 17 -7.09 9.81 -8.00
CA TYR A 17 -6.96 11.20 -7.54
C TYR A 17 -6.51 11.34 -6.10
N GLY A 18 -6.22 10.24 -5.44
CA GLY A 18 -5.84 10.28 -4.03
C GLY A 18 -4.39 10.69 -3.81
N PRO A 19 -3.99 10.86 -2.55
CA PRO A 19 -2.60 11.19 -2.23
C PRO A 19 -1.65 10.04 -2.54
N ALA A 20 -0.39 10.37 -2.75
CA ALA A 20 0.65 9.37 -3.00
C ALA A 20 1.08 8.73 -1.68
N TYR A 21 1.45 7.46 -1.77
CA TYR A 21 2.00 6.73 -0.63
C TYR A 21 3.13 5.81 -1.08
N GLU A 22 3.94 5.42 -0.12
CA GLU A 22 4.99 4.42 -0.33
C GLU A 22 4.59 3.14 0.40
N VAL A 23 4.77 1.98 -0.25
CA VAL A 23 4.60 0.69 0.42
C VAL A 23 5.88 0.42 1.20
N ILE A 24 5.79 0.38 2.53
CA ILE A 24 6.98 0.29 3.38
C ILE A 24 7.20 -1.08 4.01
N GLY A 25 6.20 -1.94 3.97
CA GLY A 25 6.38 -3.28 4.52
C GLY A 25 5.07 -4.05 4.57
N PRO A 26 5.12 -5.28 5.12
CA PRO A 26 3.88 -6.04 5.35
C PRO A 26 3.10 -5.40 6.48
N GLY A 27 1.78 -5.44 6.33
CA GLY A 27 0.87 -4.96 7.36
C GLY A 27 0.34 -6.10 8.21
N SER A 28 -0.42 -5.75 9.23
CA SER A 28 -1.14 -6.73 10.03
C SER A 28 -2.36 -7.21 9.25
N PRO A 29 -2.74 -8.49 9.39
CA PRO A 29 -3.93 -8.98 8.69
C PRO A 29 -5.18 -8.27 9.19
N GLY A 30 -6.15 -8.13 8.29
CA GLY A 30 -7.44 -7.59 8.64
C GLY A 30 -8.26 -8.56 9.49
N ARG A 31 -9.46 -8.16 9.84
CA ARG A 31 -10.34 -8.94 10.74
C ARG A 31 -10.67 -10.33 10.20
N ARG A 32 -10.73 -10.47 8.89
CA ARG A 32 -11.05 -11.75 8.23
C ARG A 32 -9.80 -12.43 7.69
N GLY A 33 -8.63 -12.04 8.19
CA GLY A 33 -7.38 -12.59 7.72
C GLY A 33 -6.90 -12.05 6.39
N GLU A 34 -7.57 -11.02 5.83
CA GLU A 34 -7.17 -10.46 4.55
C GLU A 34 -5.80 -9.78 4.67
N ALA A 35 -4.98 -9.95 3.62
CA ALA A 35 -3.63 -9.39 3.59
C ALA A 35 -3.68 -7.88 3.47
N ARG A 36 -2.83 -7.20 4.22
CA ARG A 36 -2.66 -5.74 4.15
C ARG A 36 -1.19 -5.39 4.08
N MET A 37 -0.92 -4.25 3.48
CA MET A 37 0.43 -3.69 3.43
C MET A 37 0.48 -2.46 4.32
N ARG A 38 1.65 -2.23 4.91
CA ARG A 38 1.89 -0.99 5.64
C ARG A 38 2.37 0.05 4.64
N VAL A 39 1.74 1.22 4.66
CA VAL A 39 2.03 2.29 3.72
C VAL A 39 2.29 3.59 4.50
N ARG A 40 3.00 4.50 3.86
CA ARG A 40 3.28 5.81 4.43
C ARG A 40 2.88 6.89 3.43
N LEU A 41 2.02 7.80 3.85
CA LEU A 41 1.65 8.93 3.02
C LEU A 41 2.85 9.84 2.84
N ILE A 42 3.12 10.23 1.58
CA ILE A 42 4.30 11.01 1.25
C ILE A 42 4.21 12.41 1.85
N GLU A 43 3.04 13.04 1.77
CA GLU A 43 2.87 14.42 2.23
C GLU A 43 3.03 14.59 3.73
N THR A 44 2.48 13.66 4.51
CA THR A 44 2.39 13.82 5.96
C THR A 44 3.33 12.93 6.74
N GLY A 45 3.81 11.85 6.10
CA GLY A 45 4.59 10.83 6.79
C GLY A 45 3.74 9.90 7.64
N GLU A 46 2.41 10.06 7.65
CA GLU A 46 1.52 9.17 8.38
C GLU A 46 1.58 7.77 7.82
N GLU A 47 1.57 6.78 8.72
CA GLU A 47 1.55 5.38 8.32
C GLU A 47 0.16 4.81 8.53
N ALA A 48 -0.21 3.87 7.68
CA ALA A 48 -1.53 3.24 7.71
C ALA A 48 -1.44 1.82 7.15
N GLU A 49 -2.49 1.05 7.40
CA GLU A 49 -2.66 -0.27 6.81
C GLU A 49 -3.58 -0.15 5.61
N HIS A 50 -3.20 -0.79 4.50
CA HIS A 50 -3.97 -0.71 3.26
C HIS A 50 -4.07 -2.12 2.68
N GLY A 51 -5.27 -2.51 2.27
CA GLY A 51 -5.50 -3.85 1.76
C GLY A 51 -4.62 -4.16 0.56
N LEU A 52 -4.04 -5.35 0.55
CA LEU A 52 -3.20 -5.78 -0.56
C LEU A 52 -3.92 -5.69 -1.90
N GLU A 53 -5.19 -6.09 -1.94
CA GLU A 53 -5.97 -6.03 -3.17
C GLU A 53 -6.13 -4.60 -3.69
N HIS A 54 -6.19 -3.62 -2.78
CA HIS A 54 -6.26 -2.21 -3.17
C HIS A 54 -4.91 -1.71 -3.67
N VAL A 55 -3.83 -2.10 -3.00
CA VAL A 55 -2.47 -1.73 -3.45
C VAL A 55 -2.25 -2.20 -4.89
N LEU A 56 -2.70 -3.41 -5.21
CA LEU A 56 -2.46 -4.00 -6.53
C LEU A 56 -3.18 -3.24 -7.65
N VAL A 57 -4.31 -2.61 -7.36
CA VAL A 57 -5.06 -1.86 -8.38
C VAL A 57 -4.79 -0.36 -8.34
N ASP A 58 -4.15 0.12 -7.29
CA ASP A 58 -3.80 1.54 -7.21
C ASP A 58 -2.76 1.89 -8.27
N PRO A 59 -2.86 3.08 -8.90
CA PRO A 59 -1.88 3.47 -9.92
C PRO A 59 -0.49 3.60 -9.34
N VAL A 60 0.49 3.13 -10.09
CA VAL A 60 1.89 3.30 -9.72
C VAL A 60 2.29 4.74 -9.99
N GLU A 61 2.94 5.35 -9.02
CA GLU A 61 3.43 6.71 -9.13
C GLU A 61 4.88 6.67 -9.62
N ASN A 62 5.13 7.35 -10.70
CA ASN A 62 6.49 7.39 -11.27
C ASN A 62 7.18 8.71 -10.97
#